data_763a8c2cfddcde9d9f33ab5185ea0a92
#
_entry.id   763a8c2cfddcde9d9f33ab5185ea0a92
#
_cell.length_a   1.000
_cell.length_b   1.000
_cell.length_c   1.000
_cell.angle_alpha   90.00
_cell.angle_beta   90.00
_cell.angle_gamma   90.00
#
_symmetry.space_group_name_H-M   'P 1'
#
loop_
_entity.id
_entity.type
_entity.pdbx_description
1 polymer ?
#
loop_
_entity_poly.entity_id
_entity_poly.type
_entity_poly.pdbx_seq_one_letter_code
_entity_poly.pdbx_strand_id
1 'polypeptide(L)'
;MATNETEQIEPEESPEMLAEPEAIAEPVTKQTSVARSAGIVSIAVMFSRVLGLVREMIFARYFGAGFLMDAYVVAFRIPNVLRDLFAEGALSVAFVKVFTDYQVNKGEKEAWRLASLVLNLLAVILSIVCIVGIIFSRQFVNLVADGFSPEKAALATTLTQIMFPFILLVALAAVAMGVLNTKGVFGI
;
A
#
# COMPACT_ATOMS: atom_id res chain seq x y z
N MET A 1 0.94 20.06 88.66
CA MET A 1 0.66 21.44 88.23
C MET A 1 1.18 21.53 86.79
N ALA A 2 0.30 21.30 85.85
CA ALA A 2 0.61 21.15 84.46
C ALA A 2 0.30 22.45 83.74
N THR A 3 1.22 22.96 82.98
CA THR A 3 1.00 23.99 81.99
C THR A 3 1.20 23.39 80.62
N ASN A 4 0.10 23.43 79.90
CA ASN A 4 -0.09 22.96 78.56
C ASN A 4 0.28 24.07 77.58
N GLU A 5 1.37 23.96 76.86
CA GLU A 5 1.68 24.83 75.74
C GLU A 5 1.27 24.14 74.45
N THR A 6 0.18 24.66 73.91
CA THR A 6 -0.32 24.30 72.60
C THR A 6 0.50 25.09 71.55
N GLU A 7 1.42 24.39 70.89
CA GLU A 7 2.17 24.91 69.75
C GLU A 7 1.26 24.83 68.53
N GLN A 8 0.84 25.98 68.05
CA GLN A 8 0.09 26.16 66.82
C GLN A 8 1.05 25.95 65.65
N ILE A 9 0.91 24.83 64.95
CA ILE A 9 1.58 24.63 63.66
C ILE A 9 0.75 25.34 62.60
N GLU A 10 1.26 26.47 62.09
CA GLU A 10 0.77 27.08 60.85
C GLU A 10 1.05 26.14 59.69
N PRO A 11 0.10 25.90 58.77
CA PRO A 11 0.36 25.19 57.55
C PRO A 11 1.15 26.09 56.62
N GLU A 12 2.38 25.71 56.33
CA GLU A 12 3.25 26.27 55.31
C GLU A 12 2.61 26.07 53.93
N GLU A 13 2.07 27.14 53.41
CA GLU A 13 1.45 27.26 52.10
C GLU A 13 2.54 27.15 51.04
N SER A 14 2.78 25.92 50.53
CA SER A 14 3.63 25.71 49.39
C SER A 14 3.00 26.35 48.14
N PRO A 15 3.69 27.26 47.46
CA PRO A 15 3.22 27.71 46.17
C PRO A 15 3.38 26.60 45.16
N GLU A 16 2.32 25.83 45.01
CA GLU A 16 2.14 24.88 43.92
C GLU A 16 2.10 25.69 42.64
N MET A 17 3.30 25.84 42.07
CA MET A 17 3.52 26.41 40.76
C MET A 17 2.78 25.58 39.75
N LEU A 18 1.60 26.05 39.39
CA LEU A 18 0.82 25.53 38.23
C LEU A 18 1.71 25.71 36.98
N ALA A 19 2.59 24.73 36.76
CA ALA A 19 3.22 24.57 35.46
C ALA A 19 2.09 24.19 34.50
N GLU A 20 1.54 25.16 33.79
CA GLU A 20 0.80 24.93 32.57
C GLU A 20 1.67 24.04 31.69
N PRO A 21 1.12 22.93 31.12
CA PRO A 21 1.87 22.18 30.15
C PRO A 21 2.09 23.10 28.95
N GLU A 22 3.32 23.58 28.78
CA GLU A 22 3.77 24.18 27.54
C GLU A 22 3.40 23.21 26.43
N ALA A 23 2.32 23.51 25.76
CA ALA A 23 1.98 22.89 24.49
C ALA A 23 3.18 23.11 23.59
N ILE A 24 3.97 22.05 23.40
CA ILE A 24 5.10 22.02 22.47
C ILE A 24 4.51 22.34 21.10
N ALA A 25 4.48 23.62 20.77
CA ALA A 25 4.11 24.08 19.45
C ALA A 25 5.15 23.53 18.48
N GLU A 26 4.81 22.45 17.79
CA GLU A 26 5.62 21.95 16.70
C GLU A 26 5.89 23.09 15.72
N PRO A 27 7.14 23.26 15.28
CA PRO A 27 7.52 24.41 14.47
C PRO A 27 6.66 24.49 13.20
N VAL A 28 5.97 25.60 13.03
CA VAL A 28 5.04 25.92 11.93
C VAL A 28 5.66 25.64 10.54
N THR A 29 6.97 25.71 10.43
CA THR A 29 7.74 25.37 9.21
C THR A 29 7.60 23.91 8.80
N LYS A 30 7.42 22.97 9.74
CA LYS A 30 7.25 21.53 9.43
C LYS A 30 5.84 21.26 8.91
N GLN A 31 4.84 21.94 9.42
CA GLN A 31 3.44 21.82 8.97
C GLN A 31 3.24 22.37 7.54
N THR A 32 3.88 23.48 7.19
CA THR A 32 3.77 24.04 5.83
C THR A 32 4.44 23.18 4.77
N SER A 33 5.54 22.50 5.09
CA SER A 33 6.19 21.56 4.17
C SER A 33 5.35 20.30 3.94
N VAL A 34 4.72 19.77 4.99
CA VAL A 34 3.81 18.62 4.91
C VAL A 34 2.55 18.97 4.09
N ALA A 35 1.95 20.13 4.34
CA ALA A 35 0.78 20.59 3.61
C ALA A 35 1.08 20.79 2.10
N ARG A 36 2.24 21.32 1.77
CA ARG A 36 2.68 21.49 0.37
C ARG A 36 2.90 20.14 -0.32
N SER A 37 3.57 19.20 0.33
CA SER A 37 3.79 17.86 -0.19
C SER A 37 2.48 17.10 -0.36
N ALA A 38 1.57 17.18 0.62
CA ALA A 38 0.23 16.60 0.52
C ALA A 38 -0.58 17.21 -0.65
N GLY A 39 -0.47 18.52 -0.87
CA GLY A 39 -1.12 19.21 -1.99
C GLY A 39 -0.63 18.69 -3.35
N ILE A 40 0.67 18.54 -3.54
CA ILE A 40 1.26 18.01 -4.79
C ILE A 40 0.80 16.57 -5.05
N VAL A 41 0.83 15.72 -4.02
CA VAL A 41 0.37 14.33 -4.13
C VAL A 41 -1.12 14.28 -4.48
N SER A 42 -1.95 15.11 -3.85
CA SER A 42 -3.39 15.16 -4.12
C SER A 42 -3.68 15.57 -5.57
N ILE A 43 -2.96 16.56 -6.10
CA ILE A 43 -3.09 16.99 -7.50
C ILE A 43 -2.66 15.86 -8.44
N ALA A 44 -1.54 15.21 -8.17
CA ALA A 44 -1.06 14.08 -8.96
C ALA A 44 -2.06 12.92 -8.98
N VAL A 45 -2.64 12.57 -7.84
CA VAL A 45 -3.69 11.53 -7.73
C VAL A 45 -4.94 11.94 -8.50
N MET A 46 -5.38 13.21 -8.39
CA MET A 46 -6.54 13.71 -9.13
C MET A 46 -6.31 13.65 -10.63
N PHE A 47 -5.14 14.07 -11.09
CA PHE A 47 -4.75 13.99 -12.51
C PHE A 47 -4.71 12.54 -13.02
N SER A 48 -4.17 11.61 -12.23
CA SER A 48 -4.17 10.18 -12.52
C SER A 48 -5.59 9.62 -12.66
N ARG A 49 -6.53 10.03 -11.79
CA ARG A 49 -7.94 9.62 -11.88
C ARG A 49 -8.63 10.16 -13.13
N VAL A 50 -8.35 11.42 -13.49
CA VAL A 50 -8.88 12.02 -14.73
C VAL A 50 -8.35 11.26 -15.95
N LEU A 51 -7.05 10.96 -15.99
CA LEU A 51 -6.48 10.15 -17.09
C LEU A 51 -7.08 8.75 -17.13
N GLY A 52 -7.36 8.14 -15.97
CA GLY A 52 -8.07 6.87 -15.88
C GLY A 52 -9.47 6.93 -16.49
N LEU A 53 -10.22 8.00 -16.19
CA LEU A 53 -11.53 8.23 -16.78
C LEU A 53 -11.45 8.42 -18.30
N VAL A 54 -10.50 9.23 -18.80
CA VAL A 54 -10.26 9.40 -20.23
C VAL A 54 -9.95 8.06 -20.91
N ARG A 55 -9.12 7.23 -20.29
CA ARG A 55 -8.85 5.87 -20.78
C ARG A 55 -10.13 5.06 -20.91
N GLU A 56 -10.99 5.03 -19.87
CA GLU A 56 -12.25 4.29 -19.89
C GLU A 56 -13.20 4.83 -20.99
N MET A 57 -13.27 6.14 -21.18
CA MET A 57 -14.06 6.74 -22.26
C MET A 57 -13.57 6.31 -23.65
N ILE A 58 -12.25 6.26 -23.84
CA ILE A 58 -11.64 5.81 -25.09
C ILE A 58 -11.96 4.33 -25.31
N PHE A 59 -11.79 3.47 -24.28
CA PHE A 59 -12.16 2.06 -24.38
C PHE A 59 -13.63 1.85 -24.70
N ALA A 60 -14.54 2.57 -24.02
CA ALA A 60 -15.97 2.51 -24.25
C ALA A 60 -16.34 2.92 -25.70
N ARG A 61 -15.64 3.94 -26.26
CA ARG A 61 -15.91 4.42 -27.61
C ARG A 61 -15.41 3.46 -28.69
N TYR A 62 -14.25 2.84 -28.53
CA TYR A 62 -13.63 2.00 -29.55
C TYR A 62 -14.05 0.54 -29.47
N PHE A 63 -14.24 0.01 -28.26
CA PHE A 63 -14.58 -1.39 -28.04
C PHE A 63 -16.06 -1.59 -27.72
N GLY A 64 -16.74 -0.53 -27.21
CA GLY A 64 -18.14 -0.59 -26.80
C GLY A 64 -18.42 -1.67 -25.74
N ALA A 65 -19.70 -1.94 -25.49
CA ALA A 65 -20.14 -3.07 -24.68
C ALA A 65 -20.29 -4.30 -25.60
N GLY A 66 -19.18 -4.92 -25.96
CA GLY A 66 -19.15 -5.99 -26.93
C GLY A 66 -18.24 -7.16 -26.56
N PHE A 67 -18.14 -8.08 -27.48
CA PHE A 67 -17.37 -9.33 -27.38
C PHE A 67 -15.94 -9.12 -26.83
N LEU A 68 -15.22 -8.13 -27.35
CA LEU A 68 -13.83 -7.83 -26.98
C LEU A 68 -13.73 -7.27 -25.56
N MET A 69 -14.62 -6.34 -25.21
CA MET A 69 -14.60 -5.70 -23.90
C MET A 69 -14.94 -6.67 -22.78
N ASP A 70 -15.94 -7.54 -23.00
CA ASP A 70 -16.28 -8.57 -22.02
C ASP A 70 -15.13 -9.54 -21.79
N ALA A 71 -14.46 -10.00 -22.87
CA ALA A 71 -13.28 -10.87 -22.76
C ALA A 71 -12.13 -10.18 -21.99
N TYR A 72 -11.90 -8.90 -22.26
CA TYR A 72 -10.90 -8.11 -21.55
C TYR A 72 -11.22 -7.94 -20.07
N VAL A 73 -12.46 -7.59 -19.73
CA VAL A 73 -12.88 -7.39 -18.33
C VAL A 73 -12.71 -8.66 -17.51
N VAL A 74 -13.13 -9.81 -18.05
CA VAL A 74 -12.96 -11.12 -17.40
C VAL A 74 -11.46 -11.47 -17.27
N ALA A 75 -10.69 -11.27 -18.33
CA ALA A 75 -9.26 -11.54 -18.33
C ALA A 75 -8.49 -10.68 -17.29
N PHE A 76 -8.88 -9.43 -17.13
CA PHE A 76 -8.24 -8.51 -16.20
C PHE A 76 -8.64 -8.78 -14.74
N ARG A 77 -9.85 -9.30 -14.49
CA ARG A 77 -10.41 -9.45 -13.15
C ARG A 77 -9.58 -10.38 -12.28
N ILE A 78 -9.16 -11.53 -12.79
CA ILE A 78 -8.41 -12.54 -12.04
C ILE A 78 -7.02 -12.02 -11.63
N PRO A 79 -6.18 -11.54 -12.58
CA PRO A 79 -4.91 -10.93 -12.26
C PRO A 79 -5.03 -9.75 -11.29
N ASN A 80 -6.07 -8.93 -11.44
CA ASN A 80 -6.26 -7.74 -10.61
C ASN A 80 -6.58 -8.08 -9.15
N VAL A 81 -7.41 -9.09 -8.89
CA VAL A 81 -7.68 -9.55 -7.51
C VAL A 81 -6.39 -10.04 -6.84
N LEU A 82 -5.54 -10.77 -7.55
CA LEU A 82 -4.24 -11.19 -7.03
C LEU A 82 -3.31 -10.00 -6.78
N ARG A 83 -3.31 -9.02 -7.68
CA ARG A 83 -2.56 -7.77 -7.48
C ARG A 83 -2.98 -7.06 -6.19
N ASP A 84 -4.28 -6.88 -5.98
CA ASP A 84 -4.82 -6.21 -4.79
C ASP A 84 -4.42 -6.95 -3.51
N LEU A 85 -4.43 -8.28 -3.56
CA LEU A 85 -4.01 -9.10 -2.42
C LEU A 85 -2.52 -8.97 -2.07
N PHE A 86 -1.65 -9.00 -3.09
CA PHE A 86 -0.19 -9.02 -2.90
C PHE A 86 0.44 -7.63 -2.88
N ALA A 87 -0.05 -6.68 -3.69
CA ALA A 87 0.57 -5.36 -3.84
C ALA A 87 -0.02 -4.30 -2.91
N GLU A 88 -1.33 -4.31 -2.69
CA GLU A 88 -2.04 -3.29 -1.89
C GLU A 88 -2.46 -3.80 -0.51
N GLY A 89 -2.32 -5.10 -0.25
CA GLY A 89 -2.80 -5.76 0.96
C GLY A 89 -1.85 -5.66 2.15
N ALA A 90 -2.19 -6.47 3.17
CA ALA A 90 -1.50 -6.54 4.46
C ALA A 90 0.02 -6.80 4.36
N LEU A 91 0.49 -7.44 3.26
CA LEU A 91 1.89 -7.79 3.07
C LEU A 91 2.79 -6.55 3.00
N SER A 92 2.42 -5.54 2.21
CA SER A 92 3.20 -4.31 2.06
C SER A 92 3.29 -3.54 3.38
N VAL A 93 2.17 -3.39 4.09
CA VAL A 93 2.10 -2.68 5.38
C VAL A 93 2.89 -3.43 6.46
N ALA A 94 2.72 -4.76 6.56
CA ALA A 94 3.45 -5.59 7.51
C ALA A 94 4.95 -5.56 7.24
N PHE A 95 5.35 -5.61 5.97
CA PHE A 95 6.76 -5.57 5.59
C PHE A 95 7.41 -4.24 5.97
N VAL A 96 6.78 -3.10 5.67
CA VAL A 96 7.29 -1.76 6.04
C VAL A 96 7.52 -1.66 7.55
N LYS A 97 6.57 -2.15 8.36
CA LYS A 97 6.70 -2.17 9.83
C LYS A 97 7.92 -2.99 10.28
N VAL A 98 8.04 -4.22 9.78
CA VAL A 98 9.16 -5.11 10.14
C VAL A 98 10.50 -4.55 9.66
N PHE A 99 10.55 -3.98 8.47
CA PHE A 99 11.75 -3.36 7.92
C PHE A 99 12.22 -2.19 8.79
N THR A 100 11.30 -1.30 9.19
CA THR A 100 11.61 -0.16 10.06
C THR A 100 12.12 -0.62 11.43
N ASP A 101 11.47 -1.64 12.02
CA ASP A 101 11.90 -2.22 13.29
C ASP A 101 13.31 -2.83 13.21
N TYR A 102 13.61 -3.55 12.11
CA TYR A 102 14.95 -4.08 11.86
C TYR A 102 15.99 -2.98 11.68
N GLN A 103 15.63 -1.90 11.00
CA GLN A 103 16.52 -0.76 10.77
C GLN A 103 16.93 -0.09 12.09
N VAL A 104 15.96 0.07 13.00
CA VAL A 104 16.19 0.69 14.32
C VAL A 104 16.98 -0.25 15.25
N ASN A 105 16.63 -1.53 15.31
CA ASN A 105 17.17 -2.45 16.32
C ASN A 105 18.44 -3.18 15.87
N LYS A 106 18.62 -3.44 14.57
CA LYS A 106 19.74 -4.23 14.03
C LYS A 106 20.64 -3.49 13.05
N GLY A 107 20.27 -2.25 12.73
CA GLY A 107 21.02 -1.40 11.83
C GLY A 107 20.67 -1.58 10.34
N GLU A 108 21.14 -0.64 9.55
CA GLU A 108 20.78 -0.49 8.15
C GLU A 108 21.17 -1.71 7.29
N LYS A 109 22.35 -2.27 7.51
CA LYS A 109 22.86 -3.40 6.73
C LYS A 109 22.00 -4.66 6.86
N GLU A 110 21.55 -4.97 8.07
CA GLU A 110 20.66 -6.12 8.31
C GLU A 110 19.26 -5.89 7.80
N ALA A 111 18.75 -4.64 7.86
CA ALA A 111 17.48 -4.27 7.26
C ALA A 111 17.49 -4.47 5.73
N TRP A 112 18.56 -4.07 5.05
CA TRP A 112 18.70 -4.31 3.61
C TRP A 112 18.81 -5.78 3.24
N ARG A 113 19.48 -6.57 4.08
CA ARG A 113 19.55 -8.02 3.91
C ARG A 113 18.17 -8.65 4.02
N LEU A 114 17.37 -8.22 5.02
CA LEU A 114 15.98 -8.65 5.18
C LEU A 114 15.15 -8.26 3.95
N ALA A 115 15.25 -7.03 3.46
CA ALA A 115 14.53 -6.56 2.28
C ALA A 115 14.85 -7.41 1.05
N SER A 116 16.13 -7.70 0.83
CA SER A 116 16.56 -8.54 -0.29
C SER A 116 16.03 -9.98 -0.18
N LEU A 117 16.04 -10.57 1.01
CA LEU A 117 15.49 -11.91 1.24
C LEU A 117 13.99 -11.96 0.98
N VAL A 118 13.23 -10.97 1.49
CA VAL A 118 11.77 -10.89 1.30
C VAL A 118 11.44 -10.66 -0.17
N LEU A 119 12.14 -9.76 -0.86
CA LEU A 119 11.93 -9.53 -2.29
C LEU A 119 12.21 -10.79 -3.12
N ASN A 120 13.30 -11.51 -2.84
CA ASN A 120 13.61 -12.74 -3.53
C ASN A 120 12.59 -13.84 -3.27
N LEU A 121 12.18 -14.02 -2.00
CA LEU A 121 11.14 -14.97 -1.64
C LEU A 121 9.82 -14.65 -2.32
N LEU A 122 9.42 -13.38 -2.30
CA LEU A 122 8.21 -12.91 -2.96
C LEU A 122 8.28 -13.13 -4.47
N ALA A 123 9.42 -12.84 -5.10
CA ALA A 123 9.62 -13.08 -6.53
C ALA A 123 9.45 -14.56 -6.88
N VAL A 124 9.98 -15.47 -6.07
CA VAL A 124 9.82 -16.92 -6.28
C VAL A 124 8.36 -17.35 -6.13
N ILE A 125 7.70 -16.94 -5.03
CA ILE A 125 6.29 -17.28 -4.79
C ILE A 125 5.40 -16.74 -5.91
N LEU A 126 5.56 -15.48 -6.28
CA LEU A 126 4.75 -14.88 -7.35
C LEU A 126 5.06 -15.46 -8.73
N SER A 127 6.30 -15.90 -8.98
CA SER A 127 6.63 -16.62 -10.22
C SER A 127 5.90 -17.95 -10.30
N ILE A 128 5.81 -18.69 -9.19
CA ILE A 128 5.06 -19.94 -9.12
C ILE A 128 3.57 -19.66 -9.33
N VAL A 129 3.00 -18.65 -8.66
CA VAL A 129 1.61 -18.25 -8.83
C VAL A 129 1.33 -17.84 -10.28
N CYS A 130 2.24 -17.12 -10.91
CA CYS A 130 2.13 -16.72 -12.30
C CYS A 130 2.12 -17.93 -13.25
N ILE A 131 3.03 -18.86 -13.08
CA ILE A 131 3.11 -20.09 -13.90
C ILE A 131 1.84 -20.92 -13.73
N VAL A 132 1.39 -21.15 -12.49
CA VAL A 132 0.15 -21.87 -12.21
C VAL A 132 -1.06 -21.13 -12.82
N GLY A 133 -1.12 -19.81 -12.67
CA GLY A 133 -2.17 -18.97 -13.25
C GLY A 133 -2.23 -19.05 -14.77
N ILE A 134 -1.07 -19.06 -15.45
CA ILE A 134 -0.99 -19.23 -16.91
C ILE A 134 -1.48 -20.62 -17.33
N ILE A 135 -1.06 -21.67 -16.64
CA ILE A 135 -1.46 -23.06 -16.96
C ILE A 135 -2.98 -23.25 -16.75
N PHE A 136 -3.51 -22.73 -15.65
CA PHE A 136 -4.92 -22.88 -15.30
C PHE A 136 -5.82 -21.74 -15.78
N SER A 137 -5.32 -20.84 -16.62
CA SER A 137 -6.07 -19.64 -17.09
C SER A 137 -7.40 -19.99 -17.75
N ARG A 138 -7.46 -21.09 -18.52
CA ARG A 138 -8.69 -21.56 -19.16
C ARG A 138 -9.74 -22.01 -18.16
N GLN A 139 -9.34 -22.70 -17.10
CA GLN A 139 -10.23 -23.15 -16.03
C GLN A 139 -10.79 -21.95 -15.26
N PHE A 140 -9.94 -20.96 -14.97
CA PHE A 140 -10.35 -19.73 -14.32
C PHE A 140 -11.35 -18.92 -15.16
N VAL A 141 -11.09 -18.78 -16.45
CA VAL A 141 -12.01 -18.09 -17.36
C VAL A 141 -13.36 -18.82 -17.43
N ASN A 142 -13.36 -20.13 -17.54
CA ASN A 142 -14.60 -20.90 -17.56
C ASN A 142 -15.39 -20.81 -16.25
N LEU A 143 -14.70 -20.72 -15.10
CA LEU A 143 -15.35 -20.56 -13.79
C LEU A 143 -15.99 -19.19 -13.61
N VAL A 144 -15.36 -18.14 -14.15
CA VAL A 144 -15.82 -16.75 -13.98
C VAL A 144 -16.83 -16.34 -15.04
N ALA A 145 -16.77 -16.95 -16.23
CA ALA A 145 -17.55 -16.60 -17.41
C ALA A 145 -18.15 -17.82 -18.09
N ASP A 146 -18.92 -18.60 -17.33
CA ASP A 146 -19.54 -19.88 -17.79
C ASP A 146 -20.44 -19.73 -19.00
N GLY A 147 -20.92 -18.53 -19.33
CA GLY A 147 -21.76 -18.25 -20.49
C GLY A 147 -21.02 -17.77 -21.76
N PHE A 148 -19.69 -17.81 -21.78
CA PHE A 148 -18.93 -17.32 -22.94
C PHE A 148 -18.97 -18.34 -24.10
N SER A 149 -19.08 -17.83 -25.35
CA SER A 149 -18.85 -18.67 -26.55
C SER A 149 -17.40 -19.18 -26.55
N PRO A 150 -17.12 -20.30 -27.19
CA PRO A 150 -15.77 -20.89 -27.24
C PRO A 150 -14.70 -19.93 -27.74
N GLU A 151 -15.02 -19.07 -28.72
CA GLU A 151 -14.13 -18.06 -29.26
C GLU A 151 -13.82 -16.95 -28.22
N LYS A 152 -14.86 -16.48 -27.49
CA LYS A 152 -14.74 -15.47 -26.46
C LYS A 152 -13.94 -15.97 -25.26
N ALA A 153 -14.17 -17.23 -24.85
CA ALA A 153 -13.42 -17.88 -23.81
C ALA A 153 -11.93 -18.07 -24.18
N ALA A 154 -11.65 -18.43 -25.44
CA ALA A 154 -10.29 -18.54 -25.95
C ALA A 154 -9.55 -17.21 -25.93
N LEU A 155 -10.19 -16.13 -26.38
CA LEU A 155 -9.64 -14.78 -26.32
C LEU A 155 -9.38 -14.33 -24.87
N ALA A 156 -10.35 -14.49 -23.98
CA ALA A 156 -10.21 -14.16 -22.57
C ALA A 156 -9.07 -14.96 -21.92
N THR A 157 -8.91 -16.24 -22.25
CA THR A 157 -7.81 -17.08 -21.77
C THR A 157 -6.46 -16.53 -22.21
N THR A 158 -6.31 -16.19 -23.49
CA THR A 158 -5.05 -15.63 -24.02
C THR A 158 -4.72 -14.29 -23.35
N LEU A 159 -5.72 -13.42 -23.19
CA LEU A 159 -5.52 -12.15 -22.49
C LEU A 159 -5.14 -12.35 -21.02
N THR A 160 -5.76 -13.30 -20.34
CA THR A 160 -5.43 -13.67 -18.95
C THR A 160 -3.97 -14.11 -18.85
N GLN A 161 -3.51 -14.97 -19.75
CA GLN A 161 -2.12 -15.44 -19.78
C GLN A 161 -1.10 -14.31 -19.96
N ILE A 162 -1.41 -13.34 -20.81
CA ILE A 162 -0.57 -12.15 -21.05
C ILE A 162 -0.55 -11.25 -19.81
N MET A 163 -1.65 -11.16 -19.08
CA MET A 163 -1.77 -10.29 -17.91
C MET A 163 -1.17 -10.86 -16.63
N PHE A 164 -1.00 -12.18 -16.50
CA PHE A 164 -0.43 -12.77 -15.29
C PHE A 164 0.98 -12.28 -14.94
N PRO A 165 1.95 -12.17 -15.85
CA PRO A 165 3.27 -11.61 -15.55
C PRO A 165 3.25 -10.18 -15.01
N PHE A 166 2.23 -9.39 -15.36
CA PHE A 166 2.05 -8.03 -14.84
C PHE A 166 1.91 -8.00 -13.32
N ILE A 167 1.25 -8.99 -12.71
CA ILE A 167 1.07 -9.09 -11.25
C ILE A 167 2.42 -9.16 -10.55
N LEU A 168 3.31 -10.00 -11.05
CA LEU A 168 4.65 -10.19 -10.50
C LEU A 168 5.42 -8.87 -10.47
N LEU A 169 5.40 -8.14 -11.59
CA LEU A 169 6.11 -6.86 -11.69
C LEU A 169 5.52 -5.80 -10.76
N VAL A 170 4.20 -5.68 -10.69
CA VAL A 170 3.51 -4.69 -9.84
C VAL A 170 3.72 -5.00 -8.36
N ALA A 171 3.62 -6.26 -7.95
CA ALA A 171 3.81 -6.65 -6.55
C ALA A 171 5.26 -6.42 -6.09
N LEU A 172 6.26 -6.74 -6.92
CA LEU A 172 7.66 -6.45 -6.62
C LEU A 172 7.91 -4.94 -6.54
N ALA A 173 7.33 -4.17 -7.47
CA ALA A 173 7.43 -2.72 -7.45
C ALA A 173 6.80 -2.11 -6.19
N ALA A 174 5.64 -2.63 -5.73
CA ALA A 174 4.99 -2.17 -4.51
C ALA A 174 5.83 -2.39 -3.26
N VAL A 175 6.47 -3.55 -3.12
CA VAL A 175 7.37 -3.83 -1.99
C VAL A 175 8.63 -2.95 -2.06
N ALA A 176 9.22 -2.79 -3.24
CA ALA A 176 10.37 -1.90 -3.45
C ALA A 176 10.02 -0.45 -3.10
N MET A 177 8.85 0.03 -3.52
CA MET A 177 8.31 1.35 -3.15
C MET A 177 8.15 1.47 -1.63
N GLY A 178 7.62 0.44 -0.96
CA GLY A 178 7.50 0.40 0.49
C GLY A 178 8.84 0.62 1.20
N VAL A 179 9.91 -0.03 0.73
CA VAL A 179 11.28 0.16 1.26
C VAL A 179 11.80 1.58 1.03
N LEU A 180 11.59 2.14 -0.17
CA LEU A 180 12.01 3.50 -0.48
C LEU A 180 11.27 4.56 0.38
N ASN A 181 10.00 4.34 0.62
CA ASN A 181 9.19 5.24 1.45
C ASN A 181 9.68 5.30 2.90
N THR A 182 10.24 4.22 3.46
CA THR A 182 10.83 4.23 4.81
C THR A 182 12.06 5.13 4.91
N LYS A 183 12.71 5.44 3.79
CA LYS A 183 13.86 6.36 3.72
C LYS A 183 13.48 7.82 3.44
N GLY A 184 12.19 8.14 3.41
CA GLY A 184 11.72 9.48 3.08
C GLY A 184 11.91 9.85 1.61
N VAL A 185 12.30 8.90 0.77
CA VAL A 185 12.35 9.06 -0.69
C VAL A 185 10.95 8.78 -1.21
N PHE A 186 10.10 9.78 -1.12
CA PHE A 186 8.81 9.76 -1.78
C PHE A 186 9.11 9.99 -3.27
N GLY A 187 9.08 8.91 -4.06
CA GLY A 187 9.35 9.01 -5.49
C GLY A 187 8.34 9.94 -6.15
N ILE A 188 8.81 11.10 -6.53
CA ILE A 188 8.24 11.97 -7.55
C ILE A 188 9.34 12.16 -8.57
#